data_b5992e3457e000b27f61d4a78c964638
#
_entry.id   b5992e3457e000b27f61d4a78c964638
#
_cell.length_a   1.000
_cell.length_b   1.000
_cell.length_c   1.000
_cell.angle_alpha   90.00
_cell.angle_beta   90.00
_cell.angle_gamma   90.00
#
_symmetry.space_group_name_H-M   'P 1'
#
loop_
_entity.id
_entity.type
_entity.pdbx_description
1 polymer ?
#
loop_
_entity_poly.entity_id
_entity_poly.type
_entity_poly.pdbx_seq_one_letter_code
_entity_poly.pdbx_strand_id
1 'polypeptide(L)'
;YEIEERDWSSDVCSSDLATLERYTSVYPQLTAHTDNVQAVQGADVVVLAVKPWLVDEVVAEIQPALGTAVLVSVAAGVRHERIDVYAMPNIAVEYGEGMTFIEEASPYNINKVSELFSLCGRVQVVPAKQMSAGMQVSGCGIAYVMRYVRAMMEGGVELGLSPDEARQAVLQTMKGAVAVLEESGRHPEDAIDAVTTPGGYTIRGLNAMEDAGFTRSVLAGLKANEQKK
;
A
#
# COMPACT_ATOMS: atom_id res chain seq x y z
N TYR A 1 17.42 3.93 -12.07
CA TYR A 1 16.32 4.82 -12.49
C TYR A 1 16.77 6.23 -12.14
N GLU A 2 17.13 7.03 -13.16
CA GLU A 2 17.30 8.46 -13.00
C GLU A 2 15.89 9.03 -12.77
N ILE A 3 15.64 9.45 -11.53
CA ILE A 3 14.51 10.33 -11.22
C ILE A 3 14.92 11.67 -11.86
N GLU A 4 14.25 12.08 -12.94
CA GLU A 4 14.36 13.46 -13.41
C GLU A 4 14.15 14.36 -12.19
N GLU A 5 15.11 15.27 -11.94
CA GLU A 5 15.00 16.30 -10.91
C GLU A 5 13.76 17.16 -11.22
N ARG A 6 12.60 16.72 -10.76
CA ARG A 6 11.44 17.61 -10.70
C ARG A 6 11.60 18.46 -9.45
N ASP A 7 11.39 19.72 -9.61
CA ASP A 7 11.49 20.74 -8.55
C ASP A 7 10.28 20.59 -7.59
N TRP A 8 10.29 19.50 -6.79
CA TRP A 8 9.29 19.23 -5.78
C TRP A 8 9.71 19.85 -4.46
N SER A 9 8.98 20.86 -3.98
CA SER A 9 9.04 21.24 -2.57
C SER A 9 7.99 20.44 -1.80
N SER A 10 8.35 19.94 -0.64
CA SER A 10 7.45 19.21 0.25
C SER A 10 7.42 19.84 1.62
N ASP A 11 6.21 20.11 2.11
CA ASP A 11 5.96 20.55 3.47
C ASP A 11 5.31 19.43 4.26
N VAL A 12 5.73 19.22 5.51
CA VAL A 12 5.14 18.27 6.42
C VAL A 12 4.69 18.96 7.69
N CYS A 13 3.48 18.65 8.14
CA CYS A 13 2.98 19.09 9.44
C CYS A 13 2.75 17.91 10.37
N SER A 14 3.21 18.06 11.60
CA SER A 14 2.96 17.10 12.69
C SER A 14 3.01 17.83 14.03
N SER A 15 2.17 17.41 14.96
CA SER A 15 2.26 17.82 16.37
C SER A 15 3.42 17.15 17.12
N ASP A 16 4.04 16.12 16.56
CA ASP A 16 5.19 15.42 17.14
C ASP A 16 6.51 16.00 16.62
N LEU A 17 7.11 16.87 17.40
CA LEU A 17 8.40 17.52 17.08
C LEU A 17 9.53 16.51 16.82
N ALA A 18 9.59 15.41 17.57
CA ALA A 18 10.63 14.39 17.37
C ALA A 18 10.51 13.71 16.01
N THR A 19 9.28 13.51 15.54
CA THR A 19 9.01 13.01 14.18
C THR A 19 9.46 14.01 13.13
N LEU A 20 9.17 15.30 13.30
CA LEU A 20 9.58 16.35 12.36
C LEU A 20 11.13 16.48 12.29
N GLU A 21 11.81 16.50 13.44
CA GLU A 21 13.28 16.55 13.52
C GLU A 21 13.91 15.33 12.80
N ARG A 22 13.35 14.14 12.99
CA ARG A 22 13.83 12.94 12.31
C ARG A 22 13.68 13.05 10.79
N TYR A 23 12.54 13.51 10.29
CA TYR A 23 12.32 13.64 8.85
C TYR A 23 13.21 14.70 8.22
N THR A 24 13.33 15.88 8.81
CA THR A 24 14.18 16.95 8.28
C THR A 24 15.67 16.59 8.32
N SER A 25 16.11 15.76 9.28
CA SER A 25 17.49 15.26 9.31
C SER A 25 17.81 14.29 8.17
N VAL A 26 16.81 13.51 7.70
CA VAL A 26 16.97 12.55 6.60
C VAL A 26 16.71 13.21 5.25
N TYR A 27 15.76 14.14 5.18
CA TYR A 27 15.31 14.82 3.97
C TYR A 27 15.48 16.35 4.13
N PRO A 28 16.66 16.90 3.83
CA PRO A 28 16.95 18.33 4.05
C PRO A 28 16.09 19.29 3.23
N GLN A 29 15.51 18.82 2.12
CA GLN A 29 14.59 19.58 1.25
C GLN A 29 13.18 19.69 1.83
N LEU A 30 12.88 18.98 2.91
CA LEU A 30 11.56 18.98 3.55
C LEU A 30 11.43 20.19 4.48
N THR A 31 10.36 20.95 4.35
CA THR A 31 9.99 22.01 5.30
C THR A 31 9.04 21.44 6.36
N ALA A 32 9.39 21.60 7.62
CA ALA A 32 8.62 21.09 8.75
C ALA A 32 7.79 22.20 9.40
N HIS A 33 6.51 21.92 9.67
CA HIS A 33 5.58 22.82 10.31
C HIS A 33 4.90 22.14 11.52
N THR A 34 4.51 22.94 12.50
CA THR A 34 3.63 22.53 13.61
C THR A 34 2.22 23.14 13.50
N ASP A 35 2.00 23.92 12.44
CA ASP A 35 0.76 24.60 12.13
C ASP A 35 0.27 24.12 10.75
N ASN A 36 -0.91 23.51 10.72
CA ASN A 36 -1.49 22.94 9.51
C ASN A 36 -1.77 24.01 8.44
N VAL A 37 -2.18 25.22 8.86
CA VAL A 37 -2.49 26.32 7.95
C VAL A 37 -1.23 26.78 7.21
N GLN A 38 -0.08 26.88 7.93
CA GLN A 38 1.18 27.23 7.31
C GLN A 38 1.65 26.16 6.31
N ALA A 39 1.50 24.88 6.67
CA ALA A 39 1.96 23.77 5.85
C ALA A 39 1.20 23.65 4.50
N VAL A 40 -0.04 24.11 4.42
CA VAL A 40 -0.85 23.96 3.19
C VAL A 40 -0.78 25.19 2.27
N GLN A 41 -0.17 26.29 2.72
CA GLN A 41 -0.10 27.52 1.92
C GLN A 41 0.69 27.34 0.64
N GLY A 42 0.03 27.60 -0.50
CA GLY A 42 0.68 27.53 -1.83
C GLY A 42 0.89 26.10 -2.34
N ALA A 43 0.41 25.09 -1.63
CA ALA A 43 0.51 23.71 -2.07
C ALA A 43 -0.35 23.45 -3.33
N ASP A 44 0.11 22.57 -4.20
CA ASP A 44 -0.67 22.03 -5.33
C ASP A 44 -1.51 20.81 -4.93
N VAL A 45 -1.00 20.02 -4.01
CA VAL A 45 -1.65 18.83 -3.46
C VAL A 45 -1.44 18.80 -1.94
N VAL A 46 -2.50 18.59 -1.20
CA VAL A 46 -2.47 18.40 0.26
C VAL A 46 -2.94 16.99 0.58
N VAL A 47 -2.10 16.22 1.28
CA VAL A 47 -2.42 14.84 1.67
C VAL A 47 -2.76 14.78 3.16
N LEU A 48 -4.02 14.45 3.48
CA LEU A 48 -4.48 14.21 4.85
C LEU A 48 -4.11 12.79 5.29
N ALA A 49 -3.00 12.68 6.01
CA ALA A 49 -2.51 11.43 6.59
C ALA A 49 -2.75 11.37 8.12
N VAL A 50 -3.89 11.91 8.56
CA VAL A 50 -4.29 11.96 9.96
C VAL A 50 -5.20 10.79 10.33
N LYS A 51 -5.42 10.59 11.64
CA LYS A 51 -6.39 9.60 12.10
C LYS A 51 -7.81 9.96 11.64
N PRO A 52 -8.65 8.97 11.31
CA PRO A 52 -10.00 9.21 10.77
C PRO A 52 -10.84 10.23 11.54
N TRP A 53 -10.79 10.21 12.87
CA TRP A 53 -11.57 11.11 13.74
C TRP A 53 -11.05 12.56 13.80
N LEU A 54 -9.88 12.84 13.20
CA LEU A 54 -9.31 14.19 13.12
C LEU A 54 -9.58 14.86 11.76
N VAL A 55 -10.12 14.14 10.80
CA VAL A 55 -10.29 14.64 9.42
C VAL A 55 -11.13 15.90 9.39
N ASP A 56 -12.29 15.88 10.04
CA ASP A 56 -13.22 17.02 10.01
C ASP A 56 -12.61 18.28 10.67
N GLU A 57 -11.90 18.11 11.79
CA GLU A 57 -11.21 19.19 12.51
C GLU A 57 -10.11 19.80 11.63
N VAL A 58 -9.23 18.96 11.09
CA VAL A 58 -8.12 19.43 10.26
C VAL A 58 -8.61 20.07 8.96
N VAL A 59 -9.63 19.52 8.32
CA VAL A 59 -10.22 20.13 7.12
C VAL A 59 -10.81 21.50 7.42
N ALA A 60 -11.54 21.66 8.53
CA ALA A 60 -12.08 22.96 8.93
C ALA A 60 -10.98 23.99 9.19
N GLU A 61 -9.88 23.58 9.82
CA GLU A 61 -8.73 24.42 10.12
C GLU A 61 -8.02 24.92 8.84
N ILE A 62 -7.72 24.01 7.89
CA ILE A 62 -6.92 24.34 6.70
C ILE A 62 -7.75 24.94 5.56
N GLN A 63 -9.06 24.77 5.55
CA GLN A 63 -9.94 25.19 4.45
C GLN A 63 -9.71 26.65 3.97
N PRO A 64 -9.51 27.65 4.84
CA PRO A 64 -9.26 29.02 4.38
C PRO A 64 -7.95 29.22 3.62
N ALA A 65 -6.97 28.32 3.82
CA ALA A 65 -5.62 28.42 3.26
C ALA A 65 -5.40 27.49 2.05
N LEU A 66 -6.31 26.54 1.77
CA LEU A 66 -6.15 25.54 0.71
C LEU A 66 -6.07 26.13 -0.72
N GLY A 67 -6.68 27.31 -0.95
CA GLY A 67 -6.71 27.91 -2.30
C GLY A 67 -7.30 26.94 -3.34
N THR A 68 -6.49 26.59 -4.36
CA THR A 68 -6.84 25.67 -5.44
C THR A 68 -6.17 24.30 -5.32
N ALA A 69 -5.55 24.00 -4.17
CA ALA A 69 -4.90 22.73 -3.93
C ALA A 69 -5.88 21.54 -4.01
N VAL A 70 -5.43 20.44 -4.55
CA VAL A 70 -6.19 19.18 -4.53
C VAL A 70 -6.06 18.55 -3.14
N LEU A 71 -7.19 18.39 -2.45
CA LEU A 71 -7.23 17.77 -1.11
C LEU A 71 -7.42 16.27 -1.22
N VAL A 72 -6.40 15.52 -0.83
CA VAL A 72 -6.37 14.06 -0.87
C VAL A 72 -6.47 13.50 0.55
N SER A 73 -7.31 12.50 0.77
CA SER A 73 -7.34 11.77 2.04
C SER A 73 -6.85 10.34 1.88
N VAL A 74 -5.92 9.93 2.75
CA VAL A 74 -5.51 8.53 2.92
C VAL A 74 -6.11 7.91 4.20
N ALA A 75 -6.98 8.64 4.90
CA ALA A 75 -7.69 8.16 6.09
C ALA A 75 -8.78 7.16 5.71
N ALA A 76 -8.66 5.93 6.19
CA ALA A 76 -9.60 4.86 5.86
C ALA A 76 -10.99 5.08 6.47
N GLY A 77 -12.05 4.85 5.68
CA GLY A 77 -13.44 4.80 6.16
C GLY A 77 -14.08 6.15 6.47
N VAL A 78 -13.42 7.27 6.18
CA VAL A 78 -13.97 8.62 6.37
C VAL A 78 -14.34 9.23 5.03
N ARG A 79 -15.50 9.90 4.98
CA ARG A 79 -15.96 10.70 3.85
C ARG A 79 -16.22 12.13 4.31
N HIS A 80 -15.76 13.09 3.52
CA HIS A 80 -15.98 14.52 3.78
C HIS A 80 -16.15 15.25 2.46
N GLU A 81 -17.10 16.16 2.36
CA GLU A 81 -17.48 16.85 1.11
C GLU A 81 -16.37 17.68 0.48
N ARG A 82 -15.38 18.12 1.28
CA ARG A 82 -14.25 18.93 0.82
C ARG A 82 -13.08 18.12 0.30
N ILE A 83 -13.11 16.81 0.46
CA ILE A 83 -12.04 15.93 -0.05
C ILE A 83 -12.27 15.68 -1.53
N ASP A 84 -11.28 16.06 -2.35
CA ASP A 84 -11.33 15.91 -3.80
C ASP A 84 -11.02 14.49 -4.26
N VAL A 85 -10.10 13.80 -3.57
CA VAL A 85 -9.65 12.45 -3.94
C VAL A 85 -9.43 11.60 -2.69
N TYR A 86 -9.92 10.38 -2.74
CA TYR A 86 -9.60 9.34 -1.76
C TYR A 86 -8.55 8.39 -2.33
N ALA A 87 -7.44 8.23 -1.61
CA ALA A 87 -6.36 7.33 -1.97
C ALA A 87 -6.08 6.35 -0.83
N MET A 88 -5.79 5.10 -1.17
CA MET A 88 -5.51 4.02 -0.23
C MET A 88 -4.17 3.38 -0.54
N PRO A 89 -3.06 3.97 -0.09
CA PRO A 89 -1.74 3.35 -0.17
C PRO A 89 -1.61 2.23 0.87
N ASN A 90 -0.67 1.32 0.63
CA ASN A 90 -0.19 0.40 1.66
C ASN A 90 1.22 0.79 2.15
N ILE A 91 1.70 0.15 3.21
CA ILE A 91 2.98 0.49 3.86
C ILE A 91 4.22 0.32 2.97
N ALA A 92 4.11 -0.43 1.86
CA ALA A 92 5.24 -0.63 0.93
C ALA A 92 5.59 0.64 0.13
N VAL A 93 4.80 1.72 0.23
CA VAL A 93 5.15 3.04 -0.31
C VAL A 93 6.49 3.55 0.21
N GLU A 94 6.88 3.18 1.44
CA GLU A 94 8.17 3.50 2.04
C GLU A 94 9.37 2.98 1.22
N TYR A 95 9.14 1.91 0.45
CA TYR A 95 10.18 1.22 -0.34
C TYR A 95 9.99 1.38 -1.85
N GLY A 96 9.07 2.26 -2.29
CA GLY A 96 8.76 2.42 -3.71
C GLY A 96 7.97 1.25 -4.33
N GLU A 97 7.50 0.31 -3.51
CA GLU A 97 6.76 -0.90 -3.92
C GLU A 97 5.30 -0.87 -3.45
N GLY A 98 4.79 0.33 -3.23
CA GLY A 98 3.42 0.53 -2.79
C GLY A 98 2.40 0.15 -3.85
N MET A 99 1.21 -0.28 -3.41
CA MET A 99 0.01 -0.34 -4.23
C MET A 99 -0.99 0.68 -3.69
N THR A 100 -1.31 1.70 -4.50
CA THR A 100 -2.24 2.76 -4.13
C THR A 100 -3.51 2.67 -4.97
N PHE A 101 -4.64 2.42 -4.33
CA PHE A 101 -5.94 2.56 -4.96
C PHE A 101 -6.43 4.00 -4.86
N ILE A 102 -6.87 4.58 -5.98
CA ILE A 102 -7.42 5.94 -6.04
C ILE A 102 -8.87 5.84 -6.50
N GLU A 103 -9.76 6.51 -5.78
CA GLU A 103 -11.16 6.61 -6.17
C GLU A 103 -11.32 7.54 -7.39
N GLU A 104 -12.17 7.16 -8.33
CA GLU A 104 -12.52 8.00 -9.48
C GLU A 104 -12.99 9.39 -9.04
N ALA A 105 -12.38 10.43 -9.62
CA ALA A 105 -12.67 11.83 -9.39
C ALA A 105 -12.55 12.60 -10.72
N SER A 106 -12.42 13.93 -10.69
CA SER A 106 -12.17 14.69 -11.91
C SER A 106 -10.85 14.25 -12.58
N PRO A 107 -10.75 14.22 -13.92
CA PRO A 107 -9.52 13.82 -14.60
C PRO A 107 -8.29 14.62 -14.18
N TYR A 108 -8.47 15.91 -13.89
CA TYR A 108 -7.41 16.79 -13.42
C TYR A 108 -6.85 16.34 -12.07
N ASN A 109 -7.75 16.09 -11.10
CA ASN A 109 -7.36 15.66 -9.75
C ASN A 109 -6.71 14.27 -9.77
N ILE A 110 -7.27 13.33 -10.56
CA ILE A 110 -6.72 11.99 -10.72
C ILE A 110 -5.30 12.04 -11.28
N ASN A 111 -5.06 12.82 -12.32
CA ASN A 111 -3.74 12.91 -12.94
C ASN A 111 -2.69 13.41 -11.94
N LYS A 112 -2.98 14.51 -11.22
CA LYS A 112 -2.07 15.04 -10.20
C LYS A 112 -1.75 14.02 -9.09
N VAL A 113 -2.80 13.39 -8.56
CA VAL A 113 -2.67 12.44 -7.43
C VAL A 113 -1.99 11.15 -7.89
N SER A 114 -2.33 10.64 -9.07
CA SER A 114 -1.68 9.45 -9.64
C SER A 114 -0.19 9.69 -9.91
N GLU A 115 0.18 10.85 -10.41
CA GLU A 115 1.57 11.23 -10.63
C GLU A 115 2.35 11.21 -9.31
N LEU A 116 1.80 11.80 -8.25
CA LEU A 116 2.40 11.80 -6.92
C LEU A 116 2.61 10.38 -6.37
N PHE A 117 1.56 9.56 -6.33
CA PHE A 117 1.63 8.21 -5.75
C PHE A 117 2.41 7.21 -6.64
N SER A 118 2.55 7.47 -7.93
CA SER A 118 3.38 6.64 -8.83
C SER A 118 4.87 6.70 -8.49
N LEU A 119 5.33 7.72 -7.76
CA LEU A 119 6.68 7.79 -7.22
C LEU A 119 6.92 6.76 -6.11
N CYS A 120 5.85 6.28 -5.50
CA CYS A 120 5.91 5.34 -4.36
C CYS A 120 5.46 3.92 -4.72
N GLY A 121 5.26 3.63 -6.01
CA GLY A 121 4.83 2.31 -6.49
C GLY A 121 3.76 2.37 -7.57
N ARG A 122 2.87 1.38 -7.60
CA ARG A 122 1.79 1.30 -8.61
C ARG A 122 0.52 1.98 -8.14
N VAL A 123 -0.18 2.60 -9.07
CA VAL A 123 -1.47 3.26 -8.85
C VAL A 123 -2.55 2.57 -9.66
N GLN A 124 -3.72 2.39 -9.07
CA GLN A 124 -4.91 1.90 -9.76
C GLN A 124 -6.13 2.76 -9.41
N VAL A 125 -6.69 3.40 -10.44
CA VAL A 125 -7.93 4.18 -10.31
C VAL A 125 -9.12 3.24 -10.40
N VAL A 126 -10.06 3.35 -9.47
CA VAL A 126 -11.23 2.48 -9.38
C VAL A 126 -12.48 3.26 -8.97
N PRO A 127 -13.67 2.79 -9.38
CA PRO A 127 -14.92 3.34 -8.86
C PRO A 127 -15.03 3.22 -7.33
N ALA A 128 -15.74 4.15 -6.68
CA ALA A 128 -15.95 4.19 -5.23
C ALA A 128 -16.35 2.83 -4.62
N LYS A 129 -17.20 2.07 -5.32
CA LYS A 129 -17.65 0.73 -4.89
C LYS A 129 -16.54 -0.32 -4.80
N GLN A 130 -15.41 -0.11 -5.47
CA GLN A 130 -14.27 -1.03 -5.49
C GLN A 130 -13.17 -0.64 -4.49
N MET A 131 -13.22 0.56 -3.89
CA MET A 131 -12.21 1.01 -2.93
C MET A 131 -12.07 0.07 -1.72
N SER A 132 -13.19 -0.46 -1.21
CA SER A 132 -13.15 -1.45 -0.12
C SER A 132 -12.43 -2.73 -0.52
N ALA A 133 -12.67 -3.24 -1.72
CA ALA A 133 -11.97 -4.43 -2.24
C ALA A 133 -10.47 -4.15 -2.42
N GLY A 134 -10.12 -2.98 -2.97
CA GLY A 134 -8.73 -2.51 -3.08
C GLY A 134 -8.03 -2.49 -1.73
N MET A 135 -8.68 -1.92 -0.71
CA MET A 135 -8.15 -1.90 0.66
C MET A 135 -7.92 -3.32 1.23
N GLN A 136 -8.86 -4.24 1.01
CA GLN A 136 -8.72 -5.61 1.50
C GLN A 136 -7.54 -6.33 0.84
N VAL A 137 -7.39 -6.17 -0.49
CA VAL A 137 -6.36 -6.87 -1.26
C VAL A 137 -4.97 -6.27 -1.04
N SER A 138 -4.82 -4.93 -1.01
CA SER A 138 -3.52 -4.28 -0.89
C SER A 138 -3.18 -3.84 0.53
N GLY A 139 -4.09 -3.16 1.21
CA GLY A 139 -3.86 -2.63 2.56
C GLY A 139 -3.79 -3.74 3.60
N CYS A 140 -4.83 -4.59 3.68
CA CYS A 140 -4.83 -5.75 4.58
C CYS A 140 -3.99 -6.90 4.01
N GLY A 141 -4.05 -7.12 2.69
CA GLY A 141 -3.39 -8.22 1.99
C GLY A 141 -1.89 -8.28 2.23
N ILE A 142 -1.22 -7.14 2.37
CA ILE A 142 0.22 -7.12 2.67
C ILE A 142 0.55 -7.86 3.97
N ALA A 143 -0.31 -7.74 5.00
CA ALA A 143 -0.15 -8.48 6.25
C ALA A 143 -0.41 -10.00 6.05
N TYR A 144 -1.33 -10.37 5.16
CA TYR A 144 -1.60 -11.77 4.84
C TYR A 144 -0.41 -12.42 4.11
N VAL A 145 0.23 -11.69 3.19
CA VAL A 145 1.47 -12.12 2.54
C VAL A 145 2.59 -12.28 3.57
N MET A 146 2.77 -11.32 4.48
CA MET A 146 3.76 -11.44 5.56
C MET A 146 3.48 -12.65 6.48
N ARG A 147 2.20 -12.97 6.73
CA ARG A 147 1.81 -14.17 7.49
C ARG A 147 2.16 -15.46 6.75
N TYR A 148 1.97 -15.49 5.43
CA TYR A 148 2.42 -16.60 4.59
C TYR A 148 3.95 -16.75 4.63
N VAL A 149 4.71 -15.65 4.45
CA VAL A 149 6.17 -15.64 4.60
C VAL A 149 6.59 -16.24 5.94
N ARG A 150 5.94 -15.84 7.04
CA ARG A 150 6.24 -16.35 8.37
C ARG A 150 6.02 -17.87 8.45
N ALA A 151 4.90 -18.38 7.95
CA ALA A 151 4.60 -19.81 7.93
C ALA A 151 5.63 -20.59 7.11
N MET A 152 6.03 -20.08 5.94
CA MET A 152 7.09 -20.69 5.13
C MET A 152 8.43 -20.74 5.86
N MET A 153 8.78 -19.67 6.60
CA MET A 153 10.01 -19.63 7.41
C MET A 153 9.96 -20.69 8.53
N GLU A 154 8.83 -20.82 9.22
CA GLU A 154 8.64 -21.85 10.27
C GLU A 154 8.83 -23.25 9.70
N GLY A 155 8.23 -23.54 8.53
CA GLY A 155 8.43 -24.82 7.84
C GLY A 155 9.88 -25.04 7.41
N GLY A 156 10.57 -24.00 6.92
CA GLY A 156 11.99 -24.08 6.57
C GLY A 156 12.87 -24.47 7.77
N VAL A 157 12.58 -23.87 8.94
CA VAL A 157 13.30 -24.20 10.18
C VAL A 157 12.99 -25.63 10.65
N GLU A 158 11.73 -26.06 10.57
CA GLU A 158 11.33 -27.44 10.90
C GLU A 158 12.04 -28.47 10.00
N LEU A 159 12.32 -28.10 8.74
CA LEU A 159 13.06 -28.92 7.77
C LEU A 159 14.58 -28.81 7.92
N GLY A 160 15.10 -28.05 8.88
CA GLY A 160 16.52 -28.02 9.25
C GLY A 160 17.31 -26.79 8.79
N LEU A 161 16.69 -25.78 8.18
CA LEU A 161 17.37 -24.51 7.90
C LEU A 161 17.53 -23.69 9.18
N SER A 162 18.59 -22.89 9.27
CA SER A 162 18.67 -21.86 10.29
C SER A 162 17.59 -20.78 10.04
N PRO A 163 17.15 -20.03 11.07
CA PRO A 163 16.16 -18.96 10.89
C PRO A 163 16.55 -17.91 9.83
N ASP A 164 17.83 -17.57 9.73
CA ASP A 164 18.32 -16.61 8.74
C ASP A 164 18.32 -17.18 7.32
N GLU A 165 18.74 -18.43 7.14
CA GLU A 165 18.67 -19.12 5.85
C GLU A 165 17.22 -19.26 5.39
N ALA A 166 16.32 -19.68 6.27
CA ALA A 166 14.89 -19.77 5.98
C ALA A 166 14.32 -18.41 5.55
N ARG A 167 14.66 -17.32 6.25
CA ARG A 167 14.23 -15.97 5.91
C ARG A 167 14.73 -15.56 4.52
N GLN A 168 16.01 -15.72 4.23
CA GLN A 168 16.59 -15.33 2.94
C GLN A 168 15.97 -16.14 1.79
N ALA A 169 15.86 -17.46 1.95
CA ALA A 169 15.29 -18.35 0.95
C ALA A 169 13.82 -18.00 0.65
N VAL A 170 13.00 -17.81 1.68
CA VAL A 170 11.57 -17.49 1.52
C VAL A 170 11.37 -16.13 0.85
N LEU A 171 12.08 -15.09 1.29
CA LEU A 171 11.95 -13.75 0.68
C LEU A 171 12.36 -13.77 -0.80
N GLN A 172 13.47 -14.46 -1.14
CA GLN A 172 13.90 -14.57 -2.54
C GLN A 172 12.91 -15.40 -3.38
N THR A 173 12.35 -16.47 -2.81
CA THR A 173 11.32 -17.28 -3.49
C THR A 173 10.06 -16.48 -3.77
N MET A 174 9.57 -15.70 -2.80
CA MET A 174 8.42 -14.80 -3.00
C MET A 174 8.67 -13.78 -4.10
N LYS A 175 9.84 -13.12 -4.06
CA LYS A 175 10.25 -12.17 -5.12
C LYS A 175 10.31 -12.84 -6.49
N GLY A 176 10.86 -14.05 -6.56
CA GLY A 176 10.92 -14.83 -7.79
C GLY A 176 9.54 -15.23 -8.32
N ALA A 177 8.63 -15.66 -7.45
CA ALA A 177 7.28 -16.01 -7.85
C ALA A 177 6.50 -14.80 -8.43
N VAL A 178 6.63 -13.63 -7.81
CA VAL A 178 6.04 -12.39 -8.33
C VAL A 178 6.63 -12.06 -9.70
N ALA A 179 7.96 -12.10 -9.85
CA ALA A 179 8.63 -11.81 -11.11
C ALA A 179 8.20 -12.78 -12.24
N VAL A 180 8.05 -14.08 -11.93
CA VAL A 180 7.54 -15.07 -12.92
C VAL A 180 6.15 -14.69 -13.42
N LEU A 181 5.25 -14.27 -12.54
CA LEU A 181 3.89 -13.89 -12.93
C LEU A 181 3.88 -12.58 -13.73
N GLU A 182 4.65 -11.59 -13.32
CA GLU A 182 4.71 -10.29 -13.98
C GLU A 182 5.33 -10.38 -15.38
N GLU A 183 6.49 -11.01 -15.49
CA GLU A 183 7.23 -11.10 -16.75
C GLU A 183 6.56 -12.04 -17.77
N SER A 184 5.96 -13.14 -17.30
CA SER A 184 5.30 -14.09 -18.20
C SER A 184 3.87 -13.67 -18.58
N GLY A 185 3.21 -12.86 -17.78
CA GLY A 185 1.79 -12.53 -17.92
C GLY A 185 0.84 -13.74 -17.82
N ARG A 186 1.33 -14.90 -17.37
CA ARG A 186 0.55 -16.13 -17.26
C ARG A 186 -0.47 -16.04 -16.12
N HIS A 187 -1.56 -16.77 -16.28
CA HIS A 187 -2.44 -17.04 -15.17
C HIS A 187 -1.70 -17.82 -14.07
N PRO A 188 -1.91 -17.53 -12.76
CA PRO A 188 -1.21 -18.23 -11.68
C PRO A 188 -1.25 -19.74 -11.77
N GLU A 189 -2.39 -20.34 -12.14
CA GLU A 189 -2.52 -21.80 -12.29
C GLU A 189 -1.61 -22.35 -13.39
N ASP A 190 -1.51 -21.67 -14.55
CA ASP A 190 -0.61 -22.08 -15.62
C ASP A 190 0.87 -22.04 -15.20
N ALA A 191 1.22 -21.05 -14.34
CA ALA A 191 2.57 -20.95 -13.80
C ALA A 191 2.85 -22.05 -12.75
N ILE A 192 1.84 -22.41 -11.93
CA ILE A 192 1.91 -23.53 -10.98
C ILE A 192 2.09 -24.85 -11.72
N ASP A 193 1.31 -25.11 -12.76
CA ASP A 193 1.42 -26.33 -13.58
C ASP A 193 2.79 -26.46 -14.20
N ALA A 194 3.39 -25.38 -14.67
CA ALA A 194 4.74 -25.38 -15.26
C ALA A 194 5.85 -25.83 -14.29
N VAL A 195 5.65 -25.69 -12.99
CA VAL A 195 6.62 -26.10 -11.94
C VAL A 195 6.17 -27.36 -11.20
N THR A 196 5.12 -28.02 -11.68
CA THR A 196 4.50 -29.19 -11.04
C THR A 196 4.68 -30.42 -11.92
N THR A 197 5.50 -31.37 -11.46
CA THR A 197 5.75 -32.61 -12.20
C THR A 197 4.89 -33.78 -11.66
N PRO A 198 4.51 -34.74 -12.53
CA PRO A 198 3.75 -35.92 -12.10
C PRO A 198 4.41 -36.66 -10.95
N GLY A 199 3.70 -36.85 -9.84
CA GLY A 199 4.20 -37.51 -8.61
C GLY A 199 5.29 -36.74 -7.85
N GLY A 200 5.57 -35.48 -8.24
CA GLY A 200 6.61 -34.63 -7.66
C GLY A 200 6.30 -34.14 -6.25
N TYR A 201 7.26 -33.46 -5.64
CA TYR A 201 7.11 -32.90 -4.30
C TYR A 201 6.12 -31.72 -4.29
N THR A 202 6.14 -30.89 -5.34
CA THR A 202 5.32 -29.69 -5.44
C THR A 202 3.83 -30.01 -5.39
N ILE A 203 3.35 -30.96 -6.22
CA ILE A 203 1.92 -31.31 -6.24
C ILE A 203 1.44 -31.90 -4.90
N ARG A 204 2.29 -32.70 -4.25
CA ARG A 204 1.95 -33.25 -2.91
C ARG A 204 1.83 -32.14 -1.86
N GLY A 205 2.72 -31.16 -1.91
CA GLY A 205 2.67 -30.00 -1.02
C GLY A 205 1.43 -29.15 -1.26
N LEU A 206 1.11 -28.84 -2.52
CA LEU A 206 -0.09 -28.07 -2.90
C LEU A 206 -1.38 -28.75 -2.42
N ASN A 207 -1.50 -30.07 -2.66
CA ASN A 207 -2.68 -30.82 -2.21
C ASN A 207 -2.79 -30.82 -0.68
N ALA A 208 -1.70 -30.99 0.04
CA ALA A 208 -1.70 -30.95 1.51
C ALA A 208 -2.08 -29.55 2.05
N MET A 209 -1.62 -28.48 1.41
CA MET A 209 -2.05 -27.12 1.77
C MET A 209 -3.54 -26.90 1.52
N GLU A 210 -4.06 -27.40 0.41
CA GLU A 210 -5.48 -27.27 0.09
C GLU A 210 -6.36 -28.11 1.03
N ASP A 211 -5.96 -29.34 1.35
CA ASP A 211 -6.62 -30.19 2.36
C ASP A 211 -6.67 -29.50 3.73
N ALA A 212 -5.63 -28.73 4.09
CA ALA A 212 -5.60 -27.90 5.28
C ALA A 212 -6.46 -26.62 5.16
N GLY A 213 -7.04 -26.33 3.98
CA GLY A 213 -7.94 -25.22 3.74
C GLY A 213 -7.25 -23.90 3.40
N PHE A 214 -6.15 -23.93 2.69
CA PHE A 214 -5.38 -22.75 2.32
C PHE A 214 -6.23 -21.68 1.60
N THR A 215 -6.85 -22.05 0.47
CA THR A 215 -7.72 -21.13 -0.29
C THR A 215 -8.85 -20.58 0.57
N ARG A 216 -9.48 -21.45 1.37
CA ARG A 216 -10.56 -21.03 2.26
C ARG A 216 -10.10 -20.02 3.32
N SER A 217 -8.90 -20.18 3.87
CA SER A 217 -8.36 -19.26 4.89
C SER A 217 -8.06 -17.87 4.30
N VAL A 218 -7.48 -17.81 3.08
CA VAL A 218 -7.21 -16.56 2.36
C VAL A 218 -8.51 -15.82 2.06
N LEU A 219 -9.50 -16.51 1.49
CA LEU A 219 -10.81 -15.92 1.18
C LEU A 219 -11.55 -15.45 2.44
N ALA A 220 -11.47 -16.20 3.53
CA ALA A 220 -12.05 -15.81 4.81
C ALA A 220 -11.40 -14.54 5.36
N GLY A 221 -10.08 -14.41 5.29
CA GLY A 221 -9.34 -13.21 5.69
C GLY A 221 -9.76 -11.97 4.90
N LEU A 222 -9.82 -12.09 3.57
CA LEU A 222 -10.23 -10.99 2.69
C LEU A 222 -11.68 -10.54 2.95
N LYS A 223 -12.58 -11.47 3.29
CA LYS A 223 -14.01 -11.19 3.53
C LYS A 223 -14.34 -10.83 4.97
N ALA A 224 -13.40 -10.96 5.90
CA ALA A 224 -13.67 -10.78 7.33
C ALA A 224 -14.18 -9.38 7.69
N ASN A 225 -13.81 -8.38 6.90
CA ASN A 225 -14.19 -6.98 7.11
C ASN A 225 -15.28 -6.50 6.14
N GLU A 226 -15.88 -7.38 5.34
CA GLU A 226 -17.08 -7.02 4.58
C GLU A 226 -18.20 -6.68 5.59
N GLN A 227 -18.58 -5.42 5.66
CA GLN A 227 -19.78 -5.04 6.41
C GLN A 227 -20.96 -5.72 5.72
N LYS A 228 -21.61 -6.64 6.41
CA LYS A 228 -22.91 -7.16 5.97
C LYS A 228 -23.86 -5.95 5.87
N LYS A 229 -24.22 -5.61 4.64
CA LYS A 229 -25.28 -4.65 4.36
C LYS A 229 -26.62 -5.17 4.88
#